data_3fada63f5af3e1d08b448032bb5cb129
#
_entry.id   3fada63f5af3e1d08b448032bb5cb129
#
_cell.length_a   1.000
_cell.length_b   1.000
_cell.length_c   1.000
_cell.angle_alpha   90.00
_cell.angle_beta   90.00
_cell.angle_gamma   90.00
#
_symmetry.space_group_name_H-M   'P 1'
#
loop_
_entity.id
_entity.type
_entity.pdbx_description
1 polymer ?
#
loop_
_entity_poly.entity_id
_entity_poly.type
_entity_poly.pdbx_seq_one_letter_code
_entity_poly.pdbx_strand_id
1 'polypeptide(L)'
;MNRILSLLLFLYIINANGQNRTRLSLDHYKNYEWTSNPTLSPDGKEIMYSRTWINLVDDRRETDLWIMNADGSINRFFINGSNGKWSPEGNKIAFTKKGGPKGTQIFVKYLGVEGEPTQITKLEKSPSSMEWSPNGKYIAFIMHVPSDPALEPKEIPIKPKGANWTKAPVVIDQVDYSQDRVGFLERGFRQIFIVPSDGGTARQITFGEYDDVSSGITWSKDSKKIIFSSYQKPEAEY
;
A
#
# COMPACT_ATOMS: atom_id res chain seq x y z
N MET A 1 -24.75 -20.40 -61.78
CA MET A 1 -23.59 -20.44 -60.83
C MET A 1 -23.67 -19.43 -59.67
N ASN A 2 -24.20 -18.23 -59.93
CA ASN A 2 -24.22 -17.17 -58.89
C ASN A 2 -25.21 -17.36 -57.72
N ARG A 3 -26.27 -18.14 -57.87
CA ARG A 3 -27.28 -18.38 -56.83
C ARG A 3 -26.84 -19.40 -55.72
N ILE A 4 -26.00 -20.36 -56.16
CA ILE A 4 -25.45 -21.37 -55.22
C ILE A 4 -24.36 -20.76 -54.33
N LEU A 5 -23.58 -19.82 -54.86
CA LEU A 5 -22.53 -19.12 -54.08
C LEU A 5 -23.13 -18.22 -52.99
N SER A 6 -24.27 -17.56 -53.25
CA SER A 6 -24.99 -16.76 -52.25
C SER A 6 -25.59 -17.60 -51.13
N LEU A 7 -26.02 -18.83 -51.40
CA LEU A 7 -26.57 -19.72 -50.36
C LEU A 7 -25.47 -20.28 -49.44
N LEU A 8 -24.28 -20.54 -49.99
CA LEU A 8 -23.12 -20.97 -49.23
C LEU A 8 -22.56 -19.85 -48.33
N LEU A 9 -22.63 -18.60 -48.77
CA LEU A 9 -22.23 -17.45 -47.93
C LEU A 9 -23.21 -17.23 -46.77
N PHE A 10 -24.52 -17.50 -46.98
CA PHE A 10 -25.53 -17.39 -45.90
C PHE A 10 -25.43 -18.51 -44.87
N LEU A 11 -24.99 -19.71 -45.26
CA LEU A 11 -24.74 -20.82 -44.33
C LEU A 11 -23.48 -20.61 -43.44
N TYR A 12 -22.51 -19.80 -43.92
CA TYR A 12 -21.31 -19.49 -43.11
C TYR A 12 -21.57 -18.46 -42.02
N ILE A 13 -22.59 -17.61 -42.13
CA ILE A 13 -22.95 -16.59 -41.15
C ILE A 13 -23.72 -17.20 -39.97
N ILE A 14 -24.30 -18.38 -40.06
CA ILE A 14 -25.11 -19.01 -39.01
C ILE A 14 -24.25 -19.71 -37.94
N ASN A 15 -22.94 -19.89 -38.20
CA ASN A 15 -21.99 -20.43 -37.20
C ASN A 15 -21.25 -19.37 -36.38
N ALA A 16 -21.76 -18.15 -36.28
CA ALA A 16 -21.36 -17.25 -35.24
C ALA A 16 -21.92 -17.78 -33.90
N ASN A 17 -21.24 -18.78 -33.35
CA ASN A 17 -21.47 -19.22 -31.97
C ASN A 17 -21.31 -18.00 -31.08
N GLY A 18 -22.42 -17.38 -30.71
CA GLY A 18 -22.43 -16.40 -29.67
C GLY A 18 -21.73 -17.03 -28.44
N GLN A 19 -20.64 -16.45 -28.01
CA GLN A 19 -19.99 -16.90 -26.79
C GLN A 19 -21.07 -17.07 -25.71
N ASN A 20 -21.18 -18.28 -25.12
CA ASN A 20 -22.02 -18.53 -23.96
C ASN A 20 -21.51 -17.63 -22.86
N ARG A 21 -21.99 -16.39 -22.80
CA ARG A 21 -21.65 -15.44 -21.74
C ARG A 21 -22.40 -15.89 -20.48
N THR A 22 -21.67 -16.49 -19.57
CA THR A 22 -22.19 -16.78 -18.25
C THR A 22 -22.53 -15.47 -17.55
N ARG A 23 -23.75 -15.33 -17.05
CA ARG A 23 -24.14 -14.15 -16.26
C ARG A 23 -23.34 -14.13 -14.97
N LEU A 24 -22.83 -12.95 -14.60
CA LEU A 24 -22.20 -12.77 -13.31
C LEU A 24 -23.21 -13.08 -12.18
N SER A 25 -22.78 -13.89 -11.23
CA SER A 25 -23.52 -14.22 -10.01
C SER A 25 -22.70 -13.84 -8.78
N LEU A 26 -23.31 -13.85 -7.61
CA LEU A 26 -22.60 -13.64 -6.34
C LEU A 26 -21.48 -14.65 -6.11
N ASP A 27 -21.59 -15.84 -6.66
CA ASP A 27 -20.53 -16.87 -6.52
C ASP A 27 -19.26 -16.49 -7.30
N HIS A 28 -19.38 -15.74 -8.39
CA HIS A 28 -18.22 -15.22 -9.11
C HIS A 28 -17.46 -14.19 -8.28
N TYR A 29 -18.16 -13.40 -7.44
CA TYR A 29 -17.51 -12.43 -6.56
C TYR A 29 -16.53 -13.06 -5.58
N LYS A 30 -16.84 -14.26 -5.09
CA LYS A 30 -15.98 -15.01 -4.15
C LYS A 30 -14.64 -15.41 -4.77
N ASN A 31 -14.62 -15.59 -6.08
CA ASN A 31 -13.44 -16.00 -6.85
C ASN A 31 -12.79 -14.82 -7.58
N TYR A 32 -13.17 -13.59 -7.22
CA TYR A 32 -12.66 -12.41 -7.87
C TYR A 32 -11.23 -12.12 -7.41
N GLU A 33 -10.33 -12.06 -8.36
CA GLU A 33 -8.94 -11.68 -8.17
C GLU A 33 -8.60 -10.53 -9.12
N TRP A 34 -7.71 -9.66 -8.70
CA TRP A 34 -7.23 -8.59 -9.57
C TRP A 34 -5.76 -8.32 -9.35
N THR A 35 -5.12 -7.76 -10.35
CA THR A 35 -3.73 -7.34 -10.31
C THR A 35 -3.64 -5.82 -10.30
N SER A 36 -2.61 -5.30 -9.62
CA SER A 36 -2.36 -3.86 -9.53
C SER A 36 -0.87 -3.58 -9.35
N ASN A 37 -0.50 -2.30 -9.50
CA ASN A 37 0.84 -1.78 -9.25
C ASN A 37 1.97 -2.54 -9.96
N PRO A 38 1.89 -2.79 -11.28
CA PRO A 38 3.01 -3.40 -11.99
C PRO A 38 4.21 -2.45 -11.99
N THR A 39 5.39 -3.00 -11.66
CA THR A 39 6.65 -2.27 -11.67
C THR A 39 7.74 -3.09 -12.34
N LEU A 40 8.47 -2.48 -13.24
CA LEU A 40 9.60 -3.10 -13.93
C LEU A 40 10.84 -3.08 -13.03
N SER A 41 11.61 -4.18 -13.06
CA SER A 41 12.92 -4.23 -12.41
C SER A 41 13.88 -3.21 -13.04
N PRO A 42 14.89 -2.70 -12.33
CA PRO A 42 15.83 -1.72 -12.86
C PRO A 42 16.57 -2.16 -14.13
N ASP A 43 16.78 -3.46 -14.31
CA ASP A 43 17.41 -4.04 -15.49
C ASP A 43 16.42 -4.36 -16.64
N GLY A 44 15.13 -4.12 -16.42
CA GLY A 44 14.06 -4.31 -17.39
C GLY A 44 13.66 -5.78 -17.67
N LYS A 45 14.14 -6.74 -16.90
CA LYS A 45 13.91 -8.17 -17.17
C LYS A 45 12.73 -8.78 -16.46
N GLU A 46 12.33 -8.23 -15.33
CA GLU A 46 11.25 -8.76 -14.51
C GLU A 46 10.20 -7.70 -14.20
N ILE A 47 8.96 -8.13 -14.07
CA ILE A 47 7.83 -7.30 -13.64
C ILE A 47 7.35 -7.84 -12.30
N MET A 48 7.34 -6.99 -11.27
CA MET A 48 6.65 -7.26 -10.02
C MET A 48 5.27 -6.62 -10.05
N TYR A 49 4.27 -7.32 -9.52
CA TYR A 49 2.91 -6.80 -9.39
C TYR A 49 2.24 -7.35 -8.13
N SER A 50 1.20 -6.65 -7.70
CA SER A 50 0.34 -7.10 -6.61
C SER A 50 -0.81 -7.92 -7.16
N ARG A 51 -1.09 -9.09 -6.58
CA ARG A 51 -2.29 -9.89 -6.80
C ARG A 51 -3.12 -9.84 -5.53
N THR A 52 -4.37 -9.38 -5.64
CA THR A 52 -5.29 -9.27 -4.50
C THR A 52 -6.44 -10.24 -4.70
N TRP A 53 -6.85 -10.90 -3.63
CA TRP A 53 -7.93 -11.88 -3.61
C TRP A 53 -8.75 -11.75 -2.32
N ILE A 54 -9.90 -12.43 -2.28
CA ILE A 54 -10.80 -12.40 -1.12
C ILE A 54 -10.59 -13.67 -0.29
N ASN A 55 -10.13 -13.49 0.93
CA ASN A 55 -10.08 -14.56 1.92
C ASN A 55 -11.48 -14.71 2.55
N LEU A 56 -12.18 -15.74 2.15
CA LEU A 56 -13.55 -15.99 2.61
C LEU A 56 -13.64 -16.45 4.07
N VAL A 57 -12.55 -16.96 4.63
CA VAL A 57 -12.52 -17.41 6.02
C VAL A 57 -12.48 -16.22 6.96
N ASP A 58 -11.66 -15.24 6.63
CA ASP A 58 -11.41 -14.04 7.45
C ASP A 58 -12.23 -12.82 6.98
N ASP A 59 -13.06 -12.98 5.93
CA ASP A 59 -13.85 -11.93 5.28
C ASP A 59 -13.04 -10.65 5.02
N ARG A 60 -11.88 -10.82 4.41
CA ARG A 60 -10.96 -9.71 4.11
C ARG A 60 -10.24 -9.88 2.78
N ARG A 61 -9.74 -8.78 2.26
CA ARG A 61 -8.83 -8.77 1.13
C ARG A 61 -7.42 -9.11 1.58
N GLU A 62 -6.75 -9.98 0.84
CA GLU A 62 -5.35 -10.28 1.01
C GLU A 62 -4.59 -9.94 -0.28
N THR A 63 -3.33 -9.57 -0.12
CA THR A 63 -2.48 -9.17 -1.25
C THR A 63 -1.15 -9.88 -1.16
N ASP A 64 -0.76 -10.43 -2.29
CA ASP A 64 0.53 -11.07 -2.50
C ASP A 64 1.32 -10.32 -3.58
N LEU A 65 2.62 -10.34 -3.46
CA LEU A 65 3.53 -9.89 -4.51
C LEU A 65 3.93 -11.08 -5.39
N TRP A 66 3.85 -10.86 -6.69
CA TRP A 66 4.21 -11.81 -7.73
C TRP A 66 5.27 -11.20 -8.65
N ILE A 67 6.10 -12.04 -9.22
CA ILE A 67 7.13 -11.65 -10.18
C ILE A 67 7.03 -12.54 -11.40
N MET A 68 7.16 -11.93 -12.57
CA MET A 68 7.26 -12.63 -13.86
C MET A 68 8.36 -12.01 -14.71
N ASN A 69 8.85 -12.73 -15.70
CA ASN A 69 9.72 -12.14 -16.71
C ASN A 69 8.97 -11.07 -17.53
N ALA A 70 9.70 -10.10 -18.08
CA ALA A 70 9.09 -9.02 -18.87
C ALA A 70 8.37 -9.52 -20.14
N ASP A 71 8.71 -10.71 -20.64
CA ASP A 71 8.02 -11.38 -21.75
C ASP A 71 6.75 -12.14 -21.34
N GLY A 72 6.40 -12.11 -20.03
CA GLY A 72 5.24 -12.80 -19.45
C GLY A 72 5.51 -14.24 -19.03
N SER A 73 6.71 -14.78 -19.26
CA SER A 73 7.08 -16.12 -18.81
C SER A 73 7.46 -16.16 -17.32
N ILE A 74 7.55 -17.34 -16.74
CA ILE A 74 8.01 -17.61 -15.36
C ILE A 74 7.25 -16.77 -14.33
N ASN A 75 5.93 -16.78 -14.42
CA ASN A 75 5.09 -16.10 -13.44
C ASN A 75 5.07 -16.89 -12.12
N ARG A 76 5.54 -16.28 -11.03
CA ARG A 76 5.69 -16.95 -9.75
C ARG A 76 5.25 -16.08 -8.56
N PHE A 77 4.73 -16.73 -7.54
CA PHE A 77 4.56 -16.13 -6.23
C PHE A 77 5.91 -15.69 -5.67
N PHE A 78 5.98 -14.48 -5.15
CA PHE A 78 7.18 -13.97 -4.50
C PHE A 78 7.05 -13.96 -2.99
N ILE A 79 6.03 -13.26 -2.46
CA ILE A 79 5.82 -13.16 -1.01
C ILE A 79 4.44 -12.60 -0.67
N ASN A 80 3.93 -12.97 0.49
CA ASN A 80 2.74 -12.34 1.07
C ASN A 80 3.10 -10.94 1.60
N GLY A 81 2.48 -9.91 1.05
CA GLY A 81 2.73 -8.52 1.37
C GLY A 81 2.19 -7.58 0.29
N SER A 82 2.41 -6.29 0.49
CA SER A 82 1.92 -5.24 -0.41
C SER A 82 2.95 -4.12 -0.60
N ASN A 83 2.66 -3.18 -1.52
CA ASN A 83 3.50 -2.00 -1.78
C ASN A 83 4.96 -2.33 -2.10
N GLY A 84 5.19 -3.36 -2.91
CA GLY A 84 6.54 -3.77 -3.31
C GLY A 84 7.28 -2.67 -4.09
N LYS A 85 8.56 -2.49 -3.79
CA LYS A 85 9.46 -1.54 -4.46
C LYS A 85 10.81 -2.20 -4.71
N TRP A 86 11.25 -2.22 -5.96
CA TRP A 86 12.58 -2.65 -6.34
C TRP A 86 13.65 -1.75 -5.72
N SER A 87 14.73 -2.31 -5.20
CA SER A 87 15.92 -1.53 -4.90
C SER A 87 16.55 -0.98 -6.19
N PRO A 88 17.31 0.12 -6.16
CA PRO A 88 17.95 0.67 -7.35
C PRO A 88 18.89 -0.32 -8.08
N GLU A 89 19.50 -1.22 -7.34
CA GLU A 89 20.36 -2.28 -7.88
C GLU A 89 19.58 -3.49 -8.43
N GLY A 90 18.26 -3.59 -8.16
CA GLY A 90 17.42 -4.69 -8.60
C GLY A 90 17.61 -6.02 -7.85
N ASN A 91 18.44 -6.04 -6.83
CA ASN A 91 18.78 -7.27 -6.08
C ASN A 91 17.96 -7.46 -4.79
N LYS A 92 17.14 -6.47 -4.42
CA LYS A 92 16.26 -6.48 -3.23
C LYS A 92 14.88 -5.92 -3.58
N ILE A 93 13.88 -6.34 -2.81
CA ILE A 93 12.56 -5.74 -2.81
C ILE A 93 12.22 -5.34 -1.38
N ALA A 94 11.84 -4.06 -1.20
CA ALA A 94 11.18 -3.60 0.00
C ALA A 94 9.66 -3.71 -0.17
N PHE A 95 8.95 -4.10 0.87
CA PHE A 95 7.50 -4.26 0.84
C PHE A 95 6.92 -4.11 2.25
N THR A 96 5.61 -3.97 2.33
CA THR A 96 4.90 -3.85 3.59
C THR A 96 4.15 -5.15 3.93
N LYS A 97 4.22 -5.55 5.19
CA LYS A 97 3.57 -6.74 5.75
C LYS A 97 3.26 -6.52 7.22
N LYS A 98 2.30 -7.25 7.78
CA LYS A 98 2.08 -7.27 9.24
C LYS A 98 3.34 -7.75 9.95
N GLY A 99 3.74 -7.03 11.02
CA GLY A 99 4.95 -7.33 11.81
C GLY A 99 4.89 -6.76 13.20
N GLY A 100 5.91 -7.03 14.01
CA GLY A 100 6.02 -6.46 15.35
C GLY A 100 6.63 -5.05 15.36
N PRO A 101 6.34 -4.23 16.38
CA PRO A 101 5.50 -4.51 17.54
C PRO A 101 4.00 -4.43 17.22
N LYS A 102 3.58 -3.63 16.23
CA LYS A 102 2.18 -3.39 15.92
C LYS A 102 1.97 -3.06 14.44
N GLY A 103 0.90 -3.59 13.85
CA GLY A 103 0.41 -3.19 12.53
C GLY A 103 1.33 -3.58 11.38
N THR A 104 1.40 -2.70 10.38
CA THR A 104 2.18 -2.89 9.17
C THR A 104 3.60 -2.37 9.35
N GLN A 105 4.58 -3.15 8.90
CA GLN A 105 6.00 -2.84 8.97
C GLN A 105 6.63 -2.91 7.58
N ILE A 106 7.81 -2.34 7.42
CA ILE A 106 8.62 -2.46 6.20
C ILE A 106 9.56 -3.65 6.35
N PHE A 107 9.56 -4.49 5.33
CA PHE A 107 10.43 -5.64 5.18
C PHE A 107 11.27 -5.51 3.92
N VAL A 108 12.43 -6.13 3.92
CA VAL A 108 13.31 -6.26 2.76
C VAL A 108 13.62 -7.73 2.54
N LYS A 109 13.52 -8.19 1.28
CA LYS A 109 13.94 -9.52 0.85
C LYS A 109 14.91 -9.42 -0.30
N TYR A 110 16.02 -10.18 -0.20
CA TYR A 110 16.97 -10.34 -1.30
C TYR A 110 16.41 -11.30 -2.36
N LEU A 111 16.68 -10.98 -3.61
CA LEU A 111 16.35 -11.85 -4.74
C LEU A 111 17.44 -12.91 -4.92
N GLY A 112 17.02 -14.11 -5.35
CA GLY A 112 17.98 -15.21 -5.59
C GLY A 112 18.63 -15.78 -4.33
N VAL A 113 18.22 -15.35 -3.14
CA VAL A 113 18.71 -15.85 -1.87
C VAL A 113 17.56 -16.50 -1.10
N GLU A 114 17.76 -17.74 -0.67
CA GLU A 114 16.82 -18.42 0.23
C GLU A 114 16.81 -17.75 1.60
N GLY A 115 15.67 -17.71 2.25
CA GLY A 115 15.50 -17.17 3.59
C GLY A 115 14.26 -16.28 3.74
N GLU A 116 13.94 -15.99 4.99
CA GLU A 116 12.84 -15.12 5.34
C GLU A 116 13.19 -13.64 5.10
N PRO A 117 12.19 -12.80 4.80
CA PRO A 117 12.40 -11.36 4.69
C PRO A 117 12.80 -10.75 6.03
N THR A 118 13.67 -9.78 6.00
CA THR A 118 14.10 -9.04 7.18
C THR A 118 13.15 -7.88 7.45
N GLN A 119 12.56 -7.83 8.65
CA GLN A 119 11.83 -6.65 9.11
C GLN A 119 12.83 -5.54 9.45
N ILE A 120 12.73 -4.40 8.76
CA ILE A 120 13.67 -3.28 8.95
C ILE A 120 13.10 -2.14 9.81
N THR A 121 11.83 -2.19 10.16
CA THR A 121 11.18 -1.16 11.01
C THR A 121 10.48 -1.75 12.21
N LYS A 122 10.30 -0.91 13.25
CA LYS A 122 9.48 -1.19 14.44
C LYS A 122 8.62 0.04 14.72
N LEU A 123 7.56 0.22 13.92
CA LEU A 123 6.71 1.40 13.92
C LEU A 123 5.44 1.16 14.73
N GLU A 124 4.93 2.21 15.38
CA GLU A 124 3.64 2.19 16.07
C GLU A 124 2.46 2.45 15.13
N LYS A 125 2.70 3.09 14.00
CA LYS A 125 1.72 3.36 12.95
C LYS A 125 2.18 2.79 11.61
N SER A 126 1.23 2.45 10.76
CA SER A 126 1.53 1.86 9.43
C SER A 126 2.21 2.86 8.50
N PRO A 127 3.32 2.48 7.84
CA PRO A 127 3.97 3.30 6.83
C PRO A 127 3.17 3.30 5.51
N SER A 128 3.33 4.36 4.75
CA SER A 128 2.80 4.52 3.38
C SER A 128 3.85 5.19 2.48
N SER A 129 3.59 5.22 1.17
CA SER A 129 4.40 5.93 0.16
C SER A 129 5.91 5.69 0.28
N MET A 130 6.28 4.43 0.36
CA MET A 130 7.67 4.01 0.53
C MET A 130 8.49 4.21 -0.75
N GLU A 131 9.71 4.80 -0.63
CA GLU A 131 10.62 5.02 -1.76
C GLU A 131 12.08 4.78 -1.37
N TRP A 132 12.82 4.05 -2.20
CA TRP A 132 14.26 3.85 -2.05
C TRP A 132 15.06 5.11 -2.39
N SER A 133 16.10 5.40 -1.64
CA SER A 133 17.12 6.34 -2.09
C SER A 133 17.87 5.77 -3.31
N PRO A 134 18.26 6.60 -4.31
CA PRO A 134 18.99 6.13 -5.50
C PRO A 134 20.27 5.34 -5.21
N ASN A 135 20.92 5.59 -4.08
CA ASN A 135 22.11 4.83 -3.66
C ASN A 135 21.80 3.54 -2.88
N GLY A 136 20.51 3.18 -2.73
CA GLY A 136 20.06 1.96 -2.06
C GLY A 136 20.29 1.90 -0.55
N LYS A 137 20.79 2.97 0.10
CA LYS A 137 21.15 2.96 1.52
C LYS A 137 19.98 3.25 2.46
N TYR A 138 18.96 3.95 1.98
CA TYR A 138 17.83 4.38 2.79
C TYR A 138 16.51 4.10 2.09
N ILE A 139 15.47 3.95 2.89
CA ILE A 139 14.07 3.95 2.47
C ILE A 139 13.39 5.12 3.16
N ALA A 140 12.79 6.02 2.38
CA ALA A 140 11.91 7.07 2.88
C ALA A 140 10.47 6.54 2.87
N PHE A 141 9.67 6.98 3.82
CA PHE A 141 8.25 6.63 3.91
C PHE A 141 7.48 7.71 4.66
N ILE A 142 6.17 7.68 4.49
CA ILE A 142 5.25 8.57 5.20
C ILE A 142 4.61 7.79 6.34
N MET A 143 4.48 8.42 7.50
CA MET A 143 3.76 7.86 8.64
C MET A 143 2.95 8.95 9.33
N HIS A 144 1.76 8.59 9.80
CA HIS A 144 0.93 9.46 10.62
C HIS A 144 1.55 9.62 12.01
N VAL A 145 1.75 10.87 12.42
CA VAL A 145 2.22 11.24 13.75
C VAL A 145 1.04 11.83 14.51
N PRO A 146 0.53 11.17 15.54
CA PRO A 146 -0.56 11.71 16.37
C PRO A 146 -0.19 13.05 16.97
N SER A 147 -1.16 13.95 17.08
CA SER A 147 -1.05 15.21 17.83
C SER A 147 -2.10 15.26 18.91
N ASP A 148 -1.83 16.07 19.94
CA ASP A 148 -2.79 16.30 21.02
C ASP A 148 -4.01 17.09 20.49
N PRO A 149 -5.21 16.89 21.05
CA PRO A 149 -6.38 17.67 20.69
C PRO A 149 -6.14 19.15 21.03
N ALA A 150 -6.63 20.06 20.19
CA ALA A 150 -6.53 21.51 20.44
C ALA A 150 -7.31 21.94 21.70
N LEU A 151 -8.35 21.17 22.02
CA LEU A 151 -9.16 21.36 23.23
C LEU A 151 -8.91 20.18 24.16
N GLU A 152 -8.06 20.37 25.16
CA GLU A 152 -7.98 19.42 26.26
C GLU A 152 -9.26 19.47 27.07
N PRO A 153 -9.94 18.32 27.30
CA PRO A 153 -11.03 18.28 28.26
C PRO A 153 -10.47 18.66 29.64
N LYS A 154 -10.77 19.87 30.08
CA LYS A 154 -10.38 20.29 31.42
C LYS A 154 -10.96 19.30 32.43
N GLU A 155 -10.06 18.71 33.24
CA GLU A 155 -10.42 17.91 34.41
C GLU A 155 -11.13 16.58 34.18
N ILE A 156 -10.60 15.72 33.29
CA ILE A 156 -10.97 14.31 33.36
C ILE A 156 -10.28 13.69 34.58
N PRO A 157 -11.04 13.12 35.53
CA PRO A 157 -10.44 12.45 36.68
C PRO A 157 -9.48 11.34 36.24
N ILE A 158 -8.37 11.18 36.90
CA ILE A 158 -7.44 10.07 36.65
C ILE A 158 -8.15 8.76 37.00
N LYS A 159 -8.19 7.84 36.05
CA LYS A 159 -8.80 6.53 36.24
C LYS A 159 -8.05 5.74 37.30
N PRO A 160 -8.70 5.35 38.41
CA PRO A 160 -8.07 4.53 39.45
C PRO A 160 -7.62 3.18 38.87
N LYS A 161 -6.53 2.64 39.41
CA LYS A 161 -6.02 1.32 39.01
C LYS A 161 -7.09 0.26 39.26
N GLY A 162 -7.42 -0.52 38.23
CA GLY A 162 -8.43 -1.58 38.29
C GLY A 162 -9.87 -1.12 38.08
N ALA A 163 -10.16 0.17 37.91
CA ALA A 163 -11.49 0.66 37.64
C ALA A 163 -11.97 0.24 36.24
N ASN A 164 -13.22 -0.19 36.10
CA ASN A 164 -13.85 -0.52 34.83
C ASN A 164 -14.71 0.66 34.35
N TRP A 165 -14.05 1.71 33.85
CA TRP A 165 -14.74 2.87 33.32
C TRP A 165 -15.17 2.65 31.85
N THR A 166 -16.20 3.35 31.42
CA THR A 166 -16.54 3.50 30.01
C THR A 166 -15.38 4.12 29.24
N LYS A 167 -15.38 4.00 27.92
CA LYS A 167 -14.40 4.71 27.08
C LYS A 167 -14.47 6.22 27.34
N ALA A 168 -13.32 6.86 27.34
CA ALA A 168 -13.25 8.31 27.41
C ALA A 168 -14.04 8.95 26.27
N PRO A 169 -14.64 10.14 26.47
CA PRO A 169 -15.32 10.88 25.39
C PRO A 169 -14.30 11.20 24.28
N VAL A 170 -14.78 11.17 23.04
CA VAL A 170 -14.00 11.60 21.88
C VAL A 170 -14.20 13.10 21.72
N VAL A 171 -13.12 13.86 21.72
CA VAL A 171 -13.12 15.29 21.42
C VAL A 171 -12.97 15.42 19.90
N ILE A 172 -13.91 16.12 19.28
CA ILE A 172 -13.91 16.42 17.84
C ILE A 172 -13.66 17.91 17.69
N ASP A 173 -12.50 18.26 17.17
CA ASP A 173 -12.04 19.64 16.97
C ASP A 173 -11.49 19.89 15.55
N GLN A 174 -11.77 18.97 14.64
CA GLN A 174 -11.40 19.04 13.23
C GLN A 174 -12.61 18.74 12.34
N VAL A 175 -12.63 19.31 11.13
CA VAL A 175 -13.75 19.16 10.17
C VAL A 175 -13.83 17.70 9.69
N ASP A 176 -12.72 17.13 9.27
CA ASP A 176 -12.61 15.75 8.82
C ASP A 176 -12.34 14.82 10.01
N TYR A 177 -13.37 14.50 10.78
CA TYR A 177 -13.25 13.71 12.00
C TYR A 177 -13.57 12.22 11.82
N SER A 178 -14.21 11.84 10.71
CA SER A 178 -14.60 10.44 10.47
C SER A 178 -14.56 10.08 9.00
N GLN A 179 -14.26 8.81 8.74
CA GLN A 179 -14.28 8.25 7.39
C GLN A 179 -15.03 6.92 7.39
N ASP A 180 -15.77 6.65 6.32
CA ASP A 180 -16.47 5.39 6.11
C ASP A 180 -15.51 4.20 6.22
N ARG A 181 -15.93 3.16 6.93
CA ARG A 181 -15.18 1.93 7.21
C ARG A 181 -13.94 2.09 8.11
N VAL A 182 -13.51 3.30 8.41
CA VAL A 182 -12.39 3.60 9.33
C VAL A 182 -12.93 4.03 10.70
N GLY A 183 -14.02 4.80 10.73
CA GLY A 183 -14.57 5.40 11.95
C GLY A 183 -13.94 6.76 12.24
N PHE A 184 -13.78 7.09 13.53
CA PHE A 184 -13.15 8.35 13.92
C PHE A 184 -11.68 8.38 13.51
N LEU A 185 -11.30 9.46 12.82
CA LEU A 185 -9.92 9.70 12.43
C LEU A 185 -9.11 10.18 13.66
N GLU A 186 -7.94 9.63 13.81
CA GLU A 186 -7.01 10.07 14.83
C GLU A 186 -6.40 11.40 14.40
N ARG A 187 -6.42 12.39 15.29
CA ARG A 187 -5.77 13.67 15.04
C ARG A 187 -4.27 13.50 14.89
N GLY A 188 -3.68 14.24 13.97
CA GLY A 188 -2.25 14.21 13.69
C GLY A 188 -1.94 14.49 12.24
N PHE A 189 -0.67 14.41 11.89
CA PHE A 189 -0.18 14.84 10.59
C PHE A 189 0.69 13.77 9.94
N ARG A 190 0.64 13.68 8.61
CA ARG A 190 1.49 12.79 7.84
C ARG A 190 2.88 13.41 7.70
N GLN A 191 3.87 12.74 8.27
CA GLN A 191 5.25 13.19 8.31
C GLN A 191 6.16 12.22 7.55
N ILE A 192 7.30 12.72 7.08
CA ILE A 192 8.29 11.93 6.35
C ILE A 192 9.31 11.35 7.32
N PHE A 193 9.59 10.08 7.13
CA PHE A 193 10.61 9.32 7.87
C PHE A 193 11.60 8.68 6.91
N ILE A 194 12.80 8.41 7.41
CA ILE A 194 13.79 7.56 6.74
C ILE A 194 14.26 6.45 7.67
N VAL A 195 14.59 5.31 7.07
CA VAL A 195 15.22 4.19 7.76
C VAL A 195 16.37 3.64 6.92
N PRO A 196 17.50 3.18 7.51
CA PRO A 196 18.52 2.46 6.77
C PRO A 196 17.93 1.19 6.13
N SER A 197 18.33 0.87 4.91
CA SER A 197 17.78 -0.28 4.17
C SER A 197 18.14 -1.63 4.79
N ASP A 198 19.16 -1.67 5.61
CA ASP A 198 19.58 -2.85 6.35
C ASP A 198 18.99 -2.93 7.77
N GLY A 199 18.07 -2.03 8.08
CA GLY A 199 17.39 -1.94 9.35
C GLY A 199 18.01 -0.92 10.31
N GLY A 200 17.27 -0.60 11.37
CA GLY A 200 17.67 0.36 12.39
C GLY A 200 16.50 1.21 12.87
N THR A 201 16.83 2.33 13.51
CA THR A 201 15.80 3.26 14.00
C THR A 201 15.34 4.17 12.88
N ALA A 202 14.04 4.18 12.64
CA ALA A 202 13.43 5.16 11.73
C ALA A 202 13.56 6.56 12.32
N ARG A 203 13.96 7.53 11.49
CA ARG A 203 14.15 8.92 11.87
C ARG A 203 13.14 9.81 11.15
N GLN A 204 12.42 10.62 11.90
CA GLN A 204 11.54 11.66 11.36
C GLN A 204 12.37 12.77 10.71
N ILE A 205 11.91 13.26 9.55
CA ILE A 205 12.61 14.28 8.75
C ILE A 205 11.83 15.59 8.72
N THR A 206 10.49 15.50 8.68
CA THR A 206 9.62 16.67 8.70
C THR A 206 8.89 16.77 10.04
N PHE A 207 8.58 18.00 10.45
CA PHE A 207 7.96 18.31 11.72
C PHE A 207 6.99 19.47 11.53
N GLY A 208 5.96 19.53 12.34
CA GLY A 208 4.99 20.63 12.32
C GLY A 208 3.55 20.12 12.33
N GLU A 209 2.65 21.07 12.38
CA GLU A 209 1.20 20.83 12.43
C GLU A 209 0.56 20.94 11.05
N TYR A 210 1.20 20.29 10.06
CA TYR A 210 0.73 20.25 8.69
C TYR A 210 0.91 18.84 8.12
N ASP A 211 0.02 18.45 7.22
CA ASP A 211 0.25 17.30 6.36
C ASP A 211 1.36 17.62 5.36
N ASP A 212 2.58 17.22 5.67
CA ASP A 212 3.73 17.53 4.85
C ASP A 212 3.74 16.82 3.49
N VAL A 213 2.77 15.92 3.23
CA VAL A 213 2.77 15.18 1.98
C VAL A 213 1.39 15.05 1.39
N SER A 214 1.11 15.78 0.34
CA SER A 214 -0.15 15.70 -0.40
C SER A 214 -0.13 14.66 -1.53
N SER A 215 1.01 14.42 -2.19
CA SER A 215 1.07 13.61 -3.42
C SER A 215 2.18 12.55 -3.49
N GLY A 216 2.89 12.30 -2.39
CA GLY A 216 4.02 11.36 -2.36
C GLY A 216 5.37 12.03 -2.22
N ILE A 217 6.41 11.21 -2.18
CA ILE A 217 7.80 11.62 -1.97
C ILE A 217 8.69 11.08 -3.09
N THR A 218 9.75 11.79 -3.41
CA THR A 218 10.81 11.32 -4.30
C THR A 218 12.18 11.77 -3.83
N TRP A 219 13.22 11.05 -4.20
CA TRP A 219 14.59 11.39 -3.87
C TRP A 219 15.27 12.19 -4.99
N SER A 220 16.17 13.09 -4.62
CA SER A 220 17.14 13.65 -5.58
C SER A 220 18.11 12.56 -6.04
N LYS A 221 18.62 12.68 -7.26
CA LYS A 221 19.53 11.68 -7.87
C LYS A 221 20.78 11.41 -7.03
N ASP A 222 21.26 12.40 -6.29
CA ASP A 222 22.42 12.32 -5.40
C ASP A 222 22.09 11.70 -4.03
N SER A 223 20.84 11.31 -3.80
CA SER A 223 20.35 10.71 -2.54
C SER A 223 20.48 11.63 -1.31
N LYS A 224 20.62 12.94 -1.49
CA LYS A 224 20.81 13.88 -0.38
C LYS A 224 19.55 14.62 0.02
N LYS A 225 18.54 14.68 -0.85
CA LYS A 225 17.32 15.44 -0.62
C LYS A 225 16.10 14.57 -0.91
N ILE A 226 15.03 14.82 -0.16
CA ILE A 226 13.69 14.32 -0.44
C ILE A 226 12.87 15.49 -0.96
N ILE A 227 12.17 15.29 -2.06
CA ILE A 227 11.31 16.27 -2.71
C ILE A 227 9.88 15.83 -2.49
N PHE A 228 9.05 16.72 -2.01
CA PHE A 228 7.63 16.48 -1.73
C PHE A 228 6.82 17.77 -1.93
N SER A 229 5.51 17.66 -2.02
CA SER A 229 4.60 18.80 -2.03
C SER A 229 3.84 18.87 -0.72
N SER A 230 3.74 20.09 -0.18
CA SER A 230 3.03 20.35 1.08
C SER A 230 2.21 21.63 0.94
N TYR A 231 1.08 21.65 1.62
CA TYR A 231 0.25 22.85 1.76
C TYR A 231 0.27 23.29 3.22
N GLN A 232 1.07 24.29 3.53
CA GLN A 232 1.36 24.72 4.90
C GLN A 232 0.68 26.07 5.25
N LYS A 233 -0.57 26.25 4.83
CA LYS A 233 -1.34 27.42 5.22
C LYS A 233 -2.31 27.08 6.36
N PRO A 234 -2.56 28.03 7.29
CA PRO A 234 -3.50 27.81 8.39
C PRO A 234 -4.92 27.43 7.93
N GLU A 235 -5.33 27.84 6.73
CA GLU A 235 -6.63 27.56 6.14
C GLU A 235 -6.67 26.26 5.32
N ALA A 236 -5.64 25.42 5.39
CA ALA A 236 -5.56 24.18 4.62
C ALA A 236 -6.64 23.13 5.01
N GLU A 237 -7.32 23.32 6.14
CA GLU A 237 -8.39 22.44 6.63
C GLU A 237 -9.79 22.88 6.21
N TYR A 238 -9.93 23.94 5.38
CA TYR A 238 -11.22 24.47 4.93
C TYR A 238 -11.39 24.43 3.43
#